data_e210a4e51a5feb375275356f72583cc2
#
_entry.id   e210a4e51a5feb375275356f72583cc2
#
_cell.length_a   1.000
_cell.length_b   1.000
_cell.length_c   1.000
_cell.angle_alpha   90.00
_cell.angle_beta   90.00
_cell.angle_gamma   90.00
#
_symmetry.space_group_name_H-M   'P 1'
#
loop_
_entity.id
_entity.type
_entity.pdbx_description
1 polymer ?
#
loop_
_entity_poly.entity_id
_entity_poly.type
_entity_poly.pdbx_seq_one_letter_code
_entity_poly.pdbx_strand_id
1 'polypeptide(L)'
;MIETHPPRKLKATVSKVLRATGDDFVSTEASSLPLTFEGIKGDFHAGISRQSGSREPWYERGTVMRNERQISILSQEELAEIAEGMGIETLEPGWIGANLVLEGIPRMSYLPPRTLLFFEGGVTLRIDGYNAPCRLAGSKIAEAVGAEPGPDGDYTRSDMALAFKDAAHMKRGLVAWVEREGVVKPGEAVTVRLWEQWIYPV
;
A
#
# COMPACT_ATOMS: atom_id res chain seq x y z
N MET A 1 -34.02 1.41 6.74
CA MET A 1 -33.18 2.43 7.46
C MET A 1 -31.83 2.44 6.79
N ILE A 2 -31.28 3.60 6.42
CA ILE A 2 -29.95 3.67 5.82
C ILE A 2 -28.92 3.43 6.92
N GLU A 3 -28.02 2.46 6.71
CA GLU A 3 -26.93 2.21 7.64
C GLU A 3 -25.88 3.32 7.51
N THR A 4 -25.50 3.91 8.63
CA THR A 4 -24.51 5.00 8.69
C THR A 4 -23.48 4.73 9.75
N HIS A 5 -22.22 5.12 9.47
CA HIS A 5 -21.15 5.11 10.45
C HIS A 5 -20.67 6.54 10.69
N PRO A 6 -20.59 6.99 11.95
CA PRO A 6 -20.22 8.36 12.26
C PRO A 6 -18.75 8.65 11.89
N PRO A 7 -18.39 9.91 11.66
CA PRO A 7 -17.01 10.29 11.36
C PRO A 7 -16.09 9.95 12.54
N ARG A 8 -14.84 9.60 12.23
CA ARG A 8 -13.82 9.23 13.24
C ARG A 8 -12.49 9.91 12.96
N LYS A 9 -11.73 10.12 14.03
CA LYS A 9 -10.33 10.48 13.98
C LYS A 9 -9.53 9.40 14.68
N LEU A 10 -8.51 8.86 13.99
CA LEU A 10 -7.55 7.93 14.55
C LEU A 10 -6.18 8.59 14.59
N LYS A 11 -5.27 8.01 15.36
CA LYS A 11 -3.87 8.42 15.44
C LYS A 11 -2.99 7.27 14.97
N ALA A 12 -1.92 7.62 14.28
CA ALA A 12 -0.90 6.69 13.83
C ALA A 12 0.47 7.35 13.92
N THR A 13 1.50 6.56 13.77
CA THR A 13 2.88 7.02 13.62
C THR A 13 3.46 6.44 12.32
N VAL A 14 4.33 7.18 11.67
CA VAL A 14 5.13 6.67 10.55
C VAL A 14 6.24 5.79 11.10
N SER A 15 6.14 4.47 10.90
CA SER A 15 7.17 3.51 11.31
C SER A 15 8.35 3.54 10.34
N LYS A 16 8.08 3.41 9.03
CA LYS A 16 9.11 3.40 7.98
C LYS A 16 8.67 4.21 6.77
N VAL A 17 9.64 4.74 6.05
CA VAL A 17 9.47 5.33 4.72
C VAL A 17 10.42 4.67 3.73
N LEU A 18 9.91 4.31 2.54
CA LEU A 18 10.65 3.56 1.53
C LEU A 18 10.41 4.15 0.14
N ARG A 19 11.38 3.95 -0.76
CA ARG A 19 11.28 4.40 -2.14
C ARG A 19 11.76 3.32 -3.11
N ALA A 20 11.00 3.10 -4.18
CA ALA A 20 11.36 2.24 -5.29
C ALA A 20 12.14 3.06 -6.33
N THR A 21 13.46 2.92 -6.35
CA THR A 21 14.34 3.68 -7.26
C THR A 21 14.90 2.84 -8.40
N GLY A 22 14.56 1.55 -8.45
CA GLY A 22 14.96 0.61 -9.49
C GLY A 22 13.95 0.54 -10.65
N ASP A 23 14.12 -0.47 -11.47
CA ASP A 23 13.27 -0.74 -12.64
C ASP A 23 12.00 -1.53 -12.28
N ASP A 24 11.80 -1.83 -11.00
CA ASP A 24 10.63 -2.53 -10.49
C ASP A 24 10.07 -1.83 -9.23
N PHE A 25 8.99 -2.41 -8.68
CA PHE A 25 8.32 -1.87 -7.51
C PHE A 25 9.00 -2.14 -6.16
N VAL A 26 10.08 -2.96 -6.11
CA VAL A 26 10.78 -3.24 -4.86
C VAL A 26 11.38 -1.96 -4.31
N SER A 27 11.13 -1.69 -3.04
CA SER A 27 11.54 -0.44 -2.40
C SER A 27 12.56 -0.67 -1.29
N THR A 28 13.36 0.35 -1.04
CA THR A 28 14.37 0.38 0.02
C THR A 28 14.10 1.51 0.99
N GLU A 29 14.51 1.33 2.25
CA GLU A 29 14.33 2.36 3.27
C GLU A 29 15.04 3.67 2.89
N ALA A 30 14.40 4.76 3.24
CA ALA A 30 14.88 6.13 3.07
C ALA A 30 14.78 6.91 4.38
N SER A 31 15.54 7.97 4.52
CA SER A 31 15.45 8.85 5.68
C SER A 31 14.26 9.82 5.62
N SER A 32 13.72 10.04 4.43
CA SER A 32 12.56 10.90 4.19
C SER A 32 11.98 10.66 2.79
N LEU A 33 10.69 11.02 2.61
CA LEU A 33 10.02 11.00 1.31
C LEU A 33 9.59 12.42 0.91
N PRO A 34 10.25 13.06 -0.03
CA PRO A 34 9.72 14.25 -0.69
C PRO A 34 8.54 13.86 -1.59
N LEU A 35 7.39 14.43 -1.29
CA LEU A 35 6.11 14.17 -1.94
C LEU A 35 5.66 15.39 -2.74
N THR A 36 5.32 15.18 -3.99
CA THR A 36 4.73 16.16 -4.88
C THR A 36 3.38 15.64 -5.38
N PHE A 37 2.62 16.46 -6.10
CA PHE A 37 1.37 15.99 -6.73
C PHE A 37 1.57 14.84 -7.73
N GLU A 38 2.81 14.59 -8.15
CA GLU A 38 3.19 13.42 -8.95
C GLU A 38 3.49 12.18 -8.10
N GLY A 39 3.47 12.28 -6.76
CA GLY A 39 3.87 11.22 -5.85
C GLY A 39 5.28 11.42 -5.30
N ILE A 40 6.01 10.35 -5.05
CA ILE A 40 7.38 10.37 -4.51
C ILE A 40 8.36 10.67 -5.65
N LYS A 41 9.11 11.75 -5.54
CA LYS A 41 10.09 12.14 -6.55
C LYS A 41 11.11 11.03 -6.80
N GLY A 42 11.16 10.53 -8.04
CA GLY A 42 12.09 9.47 -8.45
C GLY A 42 11.69 8.06 -8.01
N ASP A 43 10.45 7.84 -7.61
CA ASP A 43 9.89 6.52 -7.35
C ASP A 43 9.32 5.90 -8.62
N PHE A 44 9.33 4.57 -8.71
CA PHE A 44 8.77 3.79 -9.81
C PHE A 44 7.28 4.09 -10.08
N HIS A 45 6.53 4.43 -9.03
CA HIS A 45 5.09 4.70 -9.13
C HIS A 45 4.75 6.18 -9.35
N ALA A 46 5.76 7.07 -9.44
CA ALA A 46 5.53 8.49 -9.61
C ALA A 46 4.84 8.81 -10.95
N GLY A 47 4.01 9.84 -10.93
CA GLY A 47 3.30 10.36 -12.10
C GLY A 47 1.88 10.82 -11.76
N ILE A 48 1.40 11.85 -12.44
CA ILE A 48 0.00 12.31 -12.34
C ILE A 48 -0.94 11.30 -13.02
N SER A 49 -0.46 10.66 -14.09
CA SER A 49 -1.20 9.65 -14.84
C SER A 49 -0.43 8.34 -14.92
N ARG A 50 -1.15 7.28 -15.21
CA ARG A 50 -0.63 5.94 -15.47
C ARG A 50 -1.45 5.25 -16.54
N GLN A 51 -0.96 4.15 -17.07
CA GLN A 51 -1.74 3.29 -17.94
C GLN A 51 -2.60 2.31 -17.14
N SER A 52 -3.81 2.02 -17.64
CA SER A 52 -4.68 0.98 -17.11
C SER A 52 -4.06 -0.41 -17.31
N GLY A 53 -4.35 -1.31 -16.37
CA GLY A 53 -3.87 -2.68 -16.38
C GLY A 53 -4.97 -3.70 -16.11
N SER A 54 -4.60 -4.84 -15.55
CA SER A 54 -5.55 -5.90 -15.18
C SER A 54 -6.46 -5.53 -13.99
N ARG A 55 -6.14 -4.44 -13.27
CA ARG A 55 -6.94 -3.97 -12.12
C ARG A 55 -8.10 -3.08 -12.53
N GLU A 56 -8.06 -2.59 -13.77
CA GLU A 56 -9.10 -1.71 -14.35
C GLU A 56 -9.76 -2.40 -15.57
N PRO A 57 -10.50 -3.50 -15.36
CA PRO A 57 -11.08 -4.29 -16.45
C PRO A 57 -12.17 -3.57 -17.24
N TRP A 58 -12.63 -2.40 -16.75
CA TRP A 58 -13.59 -1.53 -17.43
C TRP A 58 -12.95 -0.58 -18.45
N TYR A 59 -11.61 -0.53 -18.53
CA TYR A 59 -10.86 0.19 -19.55
C TYR A 59 -10.13 -0.76 -20.49
N GLU A 60 -9.95 -0.34 -21.74
CA GLU A 60 -9.00 -0.99 -22.63
C GLU A 60 -7.59 -0.89 -22.01
N ARG A 61 -6.83 -1.99 -22.09
CA ARG A 61 -5.49 -2.04 -21.50
C ARG A 61 -4.56 -1.00 -22.12
N GLY A 62 -3.87 -0.23 -21.31
CA GLY A 62 -2.99 0.85 -21.74
C GLY A 62 -3.70 2.21 -21.87
N THR A 63 -4.99 2.30 -21.54
CA THR A 63 -5.69 3.59 -21.47
C THR A 63 -5.02 4.49 -20.42
N VAL A 64 -4.68 5.72 -20.82
CA VAL A 64 -4.12 6.72 -19.90
C VAL A 64 -5.20 7.18 -18.93
N MET A 65 -4.94 7.07 -17.65
CA MET A 65 -5.84 7.45 -16.58
C MET A 65 -5.09 8.15 -15.43
N ARG A 66 -5.82 8.75 -14.50
CA ARG A 66 -5.23 9.34 -13.29
C ARG A 66 -4.49 8.27 -12.51
N ASN A 67 -3.34 8.65 -11.94
CA ASN A 67 -2.60 7.77 -11.04
C ASN A 67 -3.07 7.99 -9.58
N GLU A 68 -3.97 7.14 -9.11
CA GLU A 68 -4.42 7.10 -7.71
C GLU A 68 -3.58 6.16 -6.84
N ARG A 69 -2.54 5.56 -7.44
CA ARG A 69 -1.67 4.55 -6.83
C ARG A 69 -0.24 5.04 -6.65
N GLN A 70 -0.08 6.34 -6.40
CA GLN A 70 1.23 6.98 -6.24
C GLN A 70 1.99 6.48 -5.02
N ILE A 71 1.26 6.11 -3.95
CA ILE A 71 1.80 5.75 -2.65
C ILE A 71 1.18 4.41 -2.20
N SER A 72 2.02 3.43 -1.86
CA SER A 72 1.62 2.18 -1.23
C SER A 72 1.85 2.27 0.28
N ILE A 73 0.78 2.10 1.07
CA ILE A 73 0.79 2.26 2.53
C ILE A 73 0.47 0.91 3.17
N LEU A 74 1.32 0.46 4.09
CA LEU A 74 1.17 -0.78 4.84
C LEU A 74 1.01 -0.48 6.34
N SER A 75 0.39 -1.42 7.07
CA SER A 75 0.34 -1.43 8.53
C SER A 75 1.44 -2.33 9.07
N GLN A 76 2.15 -1.88 10.10
CA GLN A 76 3.15 -2.68 10.81
C GLN A 76 2.52 -3.94 11.42
N GLU A 77 1.30 -3.81 11.96
CA GLU A 77 0.56 -4.90 12.58
C GLU A 77 0.11 -5.93 11.53
N GLU A 78 -0.43 -5.46 10.39
CA GLU A 78 -0.89 -6.34 9.31
C GLU A 78 0.29 -7.05 8.63
N LEU A 79 1.48 -6.43 8.53
CA LEU A 79 2.70 -7.09 8.05
C LEU A 79 3.09 -8.28 8.94
N ALA A 80 3.01 -8.13 10.26
CA ALA A 80 3.28 -9.22 11.20
C ALA A 80 2.26 -10.37 11.05
N GLU A 81 0.97 -10.05 10.91
CA GLU A 81 -0.07 -11.05 10.68
C GLU A 81 0.11 -11.80 9.33
N ILE A 82 0.58 -11.10 8.29
CA ILE A 82 0.87 -11.74 7.00
C ILE A 82 2.07 -12.67 7.13
N ALA A 83 3.15 -12.24 7.80
CA ALA A 83 4.33 -13.06 8.03
C ALA A 83 3.98 -14.34 8.79
N GLU A 84 3.21 -14.23 9.87
CA GLU A 84 2.68 -15.38 10.63
C GLU A 84 1.88 -16.31 9.73
N GLY A 85 0.93 -15.78 8.94
CA GLY A 85 0.09 -16.55 8.02
C GLY A 85 0.87 -17.25 6.90
N MET A 86 2.06 -16.74 6.56
CA MET A 86 2.98 -17.34 5.58
C MET A 86 4.00 -18.30 6.21
N GLY A 87 4.10 -18.36 7.54
CA GLY A 87 5.11 -19.14 8.25
C GLY A 87 6.54 -18.62 8.06
N ILE A 88 6.72 -17.32 7.85
CA ILE A 88 8.03 -16.65 7.76
C ILE A 88 8.26 -15.79 8.99
N GLU A 89 9.52 -15.56 9.36
CA GLU A 89 9.88 -14.80 10.56
C GLU A 89 9.45 -13.33 10.44
N THR A 90 9.75 -12.71 9.30
CA THR A 90 9.41 -11.30 9.03
C THR A 90 9.03 -11.12 7.56
N LEU A 91 8.14 -10.18 7.30
CA LEU A 91 7.84 -9.70 5.95
C LEU A 91 8.38 -8.28 5.81
N GLU A 92 9.49 -8.14 5.10
CA GLU A 92 10.05 -6.82 4.82
C GLU A 92 9.13 -6.04 3.87
N PRO A 93 8.70 -4.82 4.26
CA PRO A 93 7.75 -4.05 3.47
C PRO A 93 8.27 -3.68 2.08
N GLY A 94 9.60 -3.58 1.92
CA GLY A 94 10.22 -3.28 0.64
C GLY A 94 10.02 -4.36 -0.41
N TRP A 95 10.01 -5.64 -0.04
CA TRP A 95 9.80 -6.74 -0.98
C TRP A 95 8.47 -6.65 -1.71
N ILE A 96 7.49 -6.05 -1.09
CA ILE A 96 6.16 -5.90 -1.64
C ILE A 96 5.84 -4.47 -2.07
N GLY A 97 6.84 -3.59 -2.18
CA GLY A 97 6.70 -2.25 -2.75
C GLY A 97 5.97 -1.26 -1.86
N ALA A 98 6.25 -1.27 -0.57
CA ALA A 98 5.76 -0.25 0.34
C ALA A 98 6.47 1.09 0.11
N ASN A 99 5.75 2.19 0.28
CA ASN A 99 6.33 3.53 0.41
C ASN A 99 6.24 4.03 1.84
N LEU A 100 5.16 3.70 2.54
CA LEU A 100 4.91 4.07 3.92
C LEU A 100 4.52 2.84 4.74
N VAL A 101 5.06 2.73 5.95
CA VAL A 101 4.57 1.81 6.96
C VAL A 101 4.06 2.66 8.14
N LEU A 102 2.81 2.47 8.47
CA LEU A 102 2.16 3.12 9.61
C LEU A 102 1.89 2.10 10.71
N GLU A 103 1.91 2.58 11.96
CA GLU A 103 1.53 1.81 13.14
C GLU A 103 0.43 2.52 13.93
N GLY A 104 -0.35 1.76 14.71
CA GLY A 104 -1.38 2.29 15.60
C GLY A 104 -2.79 2.35 14.99
N ILE A 105 -3.02 1.82 13.79
CA ILE A 105 -4.35 1.77 13.16
C ILE A 105 -4.81 0.32 13.06
N PRO A 106 -5.72 -0.14 13.93
CA PRO A 106 -6.28 -1.48 13.83
C PRO A 106 -6.97 -1.69 12.46
N ARG A 107 -6.64 -2.80 11.79
CA ARG A 107 -7.21 -3.16 10.48
C ARG A 107 -7.16 -2.02 9.46
N MET A 108 -5.97 -1.45 9.30
CA MET A 108 -5.75 -0.29 8.43
C MET A 108 -6.23 -0.53 6.99
N SER A 109 -6.06 -1.74 6.47
CA SER A 109 -6.50 -2.10 5.10
C SER A 109 -8.01 -1.95 4.86
N TYR A 110 -8.81 -1.78 5.91
CA TYR A 110 -10.25 -1.54 5.83
C TYR A 110 -10.63 -0.06 5.83
N LEU A 111 -9.67 0.85 5.91
CA LEU A 111 -9.98 2.28 5.82
C LEU A 111 -10.66 2.57 4.47
N PRO A 112 -11.80 3.24 4.49
CA PRO A 112 -12.57 3.48 3.27
C PRO A 112 -11.87 4.46 2.34
N PRO A 113 -12.15 4.38 1.03
CA PRO A 113 -11.76 5.42 0.08
C PRO A 113 -12.12 6.82 0.56
N ARG A 114 -11.33 7.81 0.18
CA ARG A 114 -11.45 9.22 0.58
C ARG A 114 -11.06 9.53 2.03
N THR A 115 -10.60 8.54 2.82
CA THR A 115 -9.94 8.80 4.11
C THR A 115 -8.73 9.71 3.89
N LEU A 116 -8.57 10.72 4.73
CA LEU A 116 -7.42 11.63 4.70
C LEU A 116 -6.42 11.29 5.81
N LEU A 117 -5.15 11.28 5.43
CA LEU A 117 -4.00 11.13 6.32
C LEU A 117 -3.29 12.48 6.39
N PHE A 118 -3.32 13.12 7.56
CA PHE A 118 -2.64 14.38 7.83
C PHE A 118 -1.36 14.11 8.61
N PHE A 119 -0.22 14.36 7.99
CA PHE A 119 1.09 14.21 8.60
C PHE A 119 1.50 15.49 9.33
N GLU A 120 2.24 15.35 10.42
CA GLU A 120 2.71 16.49 11.23
C GLU A 120 3.53 17.48 10.40
N GLY A 121 4.36 16.98 9.47
CA GLY A 121 5.13 17.80 8.52
C GLY A 121 4.31 18.53 7.47
N GLY A 122 2.96 18.43 7.51
CA GLY A 122 2.03 19.19 6.67
C GLY A 122 1.60 18.47 5.39
N VAL A 123 2.16 17.31 5.07
CA VAL A 123 1.68 16.47 3.95
C VAL A 123 0.26 16.01 4.21
N THR A 124 -0.51 15.87 3.15
CA THR A 124 -1.83 15.20 3.20
C THR A 124 -1.91 14.18 2.08
N LEU A 125 -2.23 12.95 2.44
CA LEU A 125 -2.54 11.88 1.49
C LEU A 125 -4.05 11.58 1.53
N ARG A 126 -4.57 11.18 0.37
CA ARG A 126 -5.93 10.68 0.23
C ARG A 126 -5.90 9.21 -0.15
N ILE A 127 -6.54 8.38 0.64
CA ILE A 127 -6.72 6.96 0.32
C ILE A 127 -7.65 6.84 -0.87
N ASP A 128 -7.20 6.10 -1.88
CA ASP A 128 -8.04 5.69 -3.01
C ASP A 128 -8.75 4.36 -2.73
N GLY A 129 -8.03 3.39 -2.20
CA GLY A 129 -8.63 2.12 -1.87
C GLY A 129 -7.64 1.05 -1.43
N TYR A 130 -8.16 -0.16 -1.38
CA TYR A 130 -7.44 -1.35 -1.01
C TYR A 130 -6.38 -1.73 -2.06
N ASN A 131 -5.19 -2.09 -1.60
CA ASN A 131 -4.13 -2.60 -2.45
C ASN A 131 -4.13 -4.15 -2.46
N ALA A 132 -4.84 -4.75 -3.41
CA ALA A 132 -4.98 -6.21 -3.46
C ALA A 132 -3.61 -6.92 -3.63
N PRO A 133 -3.38 -8.05 -2.92
CA PRO A 133 -2.18 -8.85 -3.07
C PRO A 133 -2.11 -9.48 -4.46
N CYS A 134 -0.90 -9.59 -5.01
CA CYS A 134 -0.68 -10.19 -6.32
C CYS A 134 0.47 -11.21 -6.28
N ARG A 135 0.48 -12.13 -7.24
CA ARG A 135 1.52 -13.15 -7.34
C ARG A 135 2.92 -12.56 -7.57
N LEU A 136 3.01 -11.43 -8.26
CA LEU A 136 4.30 -10.77 -8.49
C LEU A 136 4.94 -10.28 -7.17
N ALA A 137 4.14 -9.73 -6.24
CA ALA A 137 4.65 -9.40 -4.91
C ALA A 137 5.03 -10.66 -4.12
N GLY A 138 4.24 -11.74 -4.24
CA GLY A 138 4.55 -13.03 -3.64
C GLY A 138 5.83 -13.66 -4.18
N SER A 139 6.15 -13.49 -5.47
CA SER A 139 7.41 -13.98 -6.05
C SER A 139 8.62 -13.28 -5.46
N LYS A 140 8.53 -11.98 -5.20
CA LYS A 140 9.61 -11.23 -4.55
C LYS A 140 9.87 -11.69 -3.11
N ILE A 141 8.82 -12.07 -2.39
CA ILE A 141 8.97 -12.69 -1.07
C ILE A 141 9.67 -14.05 -1.21
N ALA A 142 9.19 -14.89 -2.14
CA ALA A 142 9.78 -16.22 -2.38
C ALA A 142 11.28 -16.16 -2.70
N GLU A 143 11.67 -15.25 -3.59
CA GLU A 143 13.06 -14.99 -3.93
C GLU A 143 13.86 -14.55 -2.67
N ALA A 144 13.33 -13.61 -1.89
CA ALA A 144 14.00 -13.04 -0.74
C ALA A 144 14.21 -14.03 0.42
N VAL A 145 13.26 -14.96 0.63
CA VAL A 145 13.38 -15.99 1.68
C VAL A 145 14.05 -17.27 1.19
N GLY A 146 14.48 -17.34 -0.08
CA GLY A 146 15.11 -18.53 -0.66
C GLY A 146 14.18 -19.72 -0.80
N ALA A 147 12.89 -19.47 -1.05
CA ALA A 147 11.90 -20.54 -1.26
C ALA A 147 12.13 -21.24 -2.63
N GLU A 148 11.60 -22.44 -2.76
CA GLU A 148 11.63 -23.15 -4.03
C GLU A 148 10.75 -22.43 -5.07
N PRO A 149 11.26 -22.25 -6.31
CA PRO A 149 10.43 -21.74 -7.39
C PRO A 149 9.32 -22.73 -7.75
N GLY A 150 8.29 -22.24 -8.39
CA GLY A 150 7.28 -23.10 -9.00
C GLY A 150 7.77 -23.80 -10.27
N PRO A 151 6.87 -24.45 -11.02
CA PRO A 151 7.19 -25.07 -12.29
C PRO A 151 7.97 -24.14 -13.23
N ASP A 152 8.92 -24.67 -13.96
CA ASP A 152 9.75 -23.94 -14.92
C ASP A 152 10.62 -22.82 -14.31
N GLY A 153 10.87 -22.84 -12.98
CA GLY A 153 11.63 -21.82 -12.28
C GLY A 153 10.87 -20.51 -12.05
N ASP A 154 9.56 -20.50 -12.27
CA ASP A 154 8.72 -19.31 -12.13
C ASP A 154 8.25 -19.11 -10.69
N TYR A 155 8.84 -18.16 -9.98
CA TYR A 155 8.47 -17.81 -8.60
C TYR A 155 7.03 -17.30 -8.46
N THR A 156 6.39 -16.80 -9.51
CA THR A 156 4.98 -16.39 -9.44
C THR A 156 4.03 -17.58 -9.31
N ARG A 157 4.53 -18.79 -9.57
CA ARG A 157 3.82 -20.07 -9.43
C ARG A 157 4.27 -20.87 -8.21
N SER A 158 5.18 -20.33 -7.39
CA SER A 158 5.61 -20.96 -6.15
C SER A 158 4.46 -21.02 -5.12
N ASP A 159 4.53 -22.00 -4.23
CA ASP A 159 3.57 -22.10 -3.12
C ASP A 159 3.62 -20.87 -2.22
N MET A 160 4.80 -20.28 -2.04
CA MET A 160 4.99 -19.04 -1.30
C MET A 160 4.24 -17.85 -1.91
N ALA A 161 4.23 -17.72 -3.25
CA ALA A 161 3.49 -16.65 -3.92
C ALA A 161 1.98 -16.81 -3.79
N LEU A 162 1.50 -18.06 -3.72
CA LEU A 162 0.09 -18.36 -3.44
C LEU A 162 -0.23 -18.10 -1.97
N ALA A 163 0.61 -18.57 -1.04
CA ALA A 163 0.45 -18.33 0.40
C ALA A 163 0.37 -16.83 0.72
N PHE A 164 1.21 -16.00 0.09
CA PHE A 164 1.12 -14.54 0.25
C PHE A 164 -0.24 -13.99 -0.15
N LYS A 165 -0.79 -14.45 -1.26
CA LYS A 165 -2.08 -13.96 -1.74
C LYS A 165 -3.20 -14.22 -0.74
N ASP A 166 -3.18 -15.37 -0.09
CA ASP A 166 -4.17 -15.77 0.90
C ASP A 166 -3.93 -15.09 2.25
N ALA A 167 -2.70 -15.09 2.77
CA ALA A 167 -2.34 -14.45 4.03
C ALA A 167 -2.56 -12.92 4.01
N ALA A 168 -2.28 -12.28 2.87
CA ALA A 168 -2.42 -10.83 2.69
C ALA A 168 -3.83 -10.39 2.26
N HIS A 169 -4.79 -11.31 2.15
CA HIS A 169 -6.17 -10.93 1.83
C HIS A 169 -6.73 -9.95 2.86
N MET A 170 -7.18 -8.79 2.40
CA MET A 170 -7.66 -7.66 3.24
C MET A 170 -6.63 -7.15 4.28
N LYS A 171 -5.32 -7.40 4.07
CA LYS A 171 -4.22 -6.92 4.92
C LYS A 171 -3.05 -6.31 4.11
N ARG A 172 -3.14 -6.33 2.75
CA ARG A 172 -2.06 -5.85 1.86
C ARG A 172 -1.91 -4.33 1.90
N GLY A 173 -2.65 -3.61 2.71
CA GLY A 173 -2.60 -2.17 2.82
C GLY A 173 -3.43 -1.44 1.79
N LEU A 174 -3.06 -0.20 1.56
CA LEU A 174 -3.84 0.77 0.83
C LEU A 174 -2.99 1.45 -0.25
N VAL A 175 -3.66 2.00 -1.25
CA VAL A 175 -3.06 2.93 -2.19
C VAL A 175 -3.62 4.33 -1.96
N ALA A 176 -2.76 5.31 -2.18
CA ALA A 176 -3.08 6.72 -1.96
C ALA A 176 -2.44 7.60 -3.02
N TRP A 177 -2.89 8.85 -3.06
CA TRP A 177 -2.31 9.91 -3.85
C TRP A 177 -2.13 11.18 -3.02
N VAL A 178 -1.25 12.06 -3.49
CA VAL A 178 -0.87 13.27 -2.76
C VAL A 178 -1.93 14.35 -2.93
N GLU A 179 -2.54 14.76 -1.82
CA GLU A 179 -3.49 15.89 -1.75
C GLU A 179 -2.78 17.21 -1.43
N ARG A 180 -1.72 17.14 -0.61
CA ARG A 180 -0.86 18.28 -0.24
C ARG A 180 0.58 17.84 -0.18
N GLU A 181 1.45 18.55 -0.87
CA GLU A 181 2.87 18.30 -0.98
C GLU A 181 3.63 18.56 0.33
N GLY A 182 4.84 18.01 0.42
CA GLY A 182 5.77 18.21 1.53
C GLY A 182 6.74 17.04 1.69
N VAL A 183 7.24 16.84 2.89
CA VAL A 183 8.19 15.76 3.19
C VAL A 183 7.68 14.95 4.38
N VAL A 184 7.66 13.64 4.24
CA VAL A 184 7.33 12.70 5.33
C VAL A 184 8.60 12.04 5.85
N LYS A 185 8.68 11.87 7.17
CA LYS A 185 9.81 11.22 7.86
C LYS A 185 9.33 10.13 8.81
N PRO A 186 10.18 9.14 9.11
CA PRO A 186 9.91 8.20 10.21
C PRO A 186 9.71 8.94 11.54
N GLY A 187 8.82 8.43 12.38
CA GLY A 187 8.47 8.99 13.68
C GLY A 187 7.41 10.09 13.65
N GLU A 188 7.01 10.59 12.48
CA GLU A 188 5.96 11.61 12.38
C GLU A 188 4.60 11.09 12.86
N ALA A 189 3.89 11.94 13.61
CA ALA A 189 2.50 11.70 13.96
C ALA A 189 1.57 11.89 12.75
N VAL A 190 0.60 10.98 12.62
CA VAL A 190 -0.41 10.99 11.56
C VAL A 190 -1.80 11.07 12.17
N THR A 191 -2.60 12.03 11.74
CA THR A 191 -4.02 12.08 12.05
C THR A 191 -4.81 11.52 10.87
N VAL A 192 -5.52 10.43 11.10
CA VAL A 192 -6.39 9.78 10.12
C VAL A 192 -7.81 10.31 10.31
N ARG A 193 -8.41 10.82 9.27
CA ARG A 193 -9.76 11.36 9.30
C ARG A 193 -10.68 10.57 8.38
N LEU A 194 -11.61 9.83 9.00
CA LEU A 194 -12.72 9.19 8.34
C LEU A 194 -13.92 10.12 8.37
N TRP A 195 -14.55 10.28 7.23
CA TRP A 195 -15.81 11.00 7.12
C TRP A 195 -16.97 10.10 7.55
N GLU A 196 -18.14 10.66 7.78
CA GLU A 196 -19.36 9.89 7.90
C GLU A 196 -19.56 9.02 6.65
N GLN A 197 -19.90 7.77 6.85
CA GLN A 197 -20.07 6.80 5.78
C GLN A 197 -21.54 6.37 5.73
N TRP A 198 -22.08 6.36 4.55
CA TRP A 198 -23.42 5.85 4.28
C TRP A 198 -23.30 4.60 3.42
N ILE A 199 -23.89 3.51 3.89
CA ILE A 199 -23.92 2.27 3.11
C ILE A 199 -25.05 2.37 2.09
N TYR A 200 -24.68 2.24 0.80
CA TYR A 200 -25.66 2.26 -0.28
C TYR A 200 -26.64 1.07 -0.09
N PRO A 201 -27.94 1.33 0.05
CA PRO A 201 -28.92 0.26 0.24
C PRO A 201 -29.07 -0.56 -1.04
N VAL A 202 -29.10 -1.87 -0.92
CA VAL A 202 -29.42 -2.85 -1.98
C VAL A 202 -30.87 -3.26 -1.90
#